data_1ffc22b2e1c3044068a6bbbec97561d2
#
_entry.id   1ffc22b2e1c3044068a6bbbec97561d2
#
_cell.length_a   1.000
_cell.length_b   1.000
_cell.length_c   1.000
_cell.angle_alpha   90.00
_cell.angle_beta   90.00
_cell.angle_gamma   90.00
#
_symmetry.space_group_name_H-M   'P 1'
#
loop_
_entity.id
_entity.type
_entity.pdbx_description
1 polymer ?
#
loop_
_entity_poly.entity_id
_entity_poly.type
_entity_poly.pdbx_seq_one_letter_code
_entity_poly.pdbx_strand_id
1 'polypeptide(L)'
;MQRKSEARRLDILRAAARVFRRLGLSATGMREIAEEADLSPGNLYYYFSGKDEILLFCQERTLERLLASVEEARTASGSCSGRLRAVMSAHVRCMLDELEGATAHLEVEVLPEAMRKGVIEKRDAYERAVRGLVAEGIERGDFAQTDPALVTRAMLGAVNWTARWYRPEGPRSVDEIADSLSDYLVRGLIPTK
;
A
#
# COMPACT_ATOMS: atom_id res chain seq x y z
N MET A 1 -8.37 8.34 -25.91
CA MET A 1 -7.26 9.19 -25.44
C MET A 1 -6.97 9.00 -23.95
N GLN A 2 -7.94 9.00 -23.05
CA GLN A 2 -7.74 8.83 -21.59
C GLN A 2 -6.95 7.57 -21.20
N ARG A 3 -7.30 6.38 -21.72
CA ARG A 3 -6.58 5.12 -21.41
C ARG A 3 -5.09 5.14 -21.73
N LYS A 4 -4.67 5.80 -22.82
CA LYS A 4 -3.24 5.93 -23.18
C LYS A 4 -2.50 6.89 -22.23
N SER A 5 -3.17 7.95 -21.79
CA SER A 5 -2.62 8.90 -20.83
C SER A 5 -2.43 8.25 -19.46
N GLU A 6 -3.41 7.45 -19.01
CA GLU A 6 -3.33 6.74 -17.73
C GLU A 6 -2.25 5.66 -17.72
N ALA A 7 -2.14 4.87 -18.79
CA ALA A 7 -1.05 3.90 -18.95
C ALA A 7 0.33 4.59 -18.87
N ARG A 8 0.48 5.76 -19.52
CA ARG A 8 1.74 6.50 -19.47
C ARG A 8 2.04 7.08 -18.10
N ARG A 9 1.03 7.55 -17.36
CA ARG A 9 1.20 7.96 -15.96
C ARG A 9 1.69 6.81 -15.09
N LEU A 10 1.20 5.59 -15.33
CA LEU A 10 1.68 4.39 -14.63
C LEU A 10 3.13 4.05 -14.95
N ASP A 11 3.56 4.19 -16.21
CA ASP A 11 4.96 3.95 -16.58
C ASP A 11 5.88 4.97 -15.91
N ILE A 12 5.45 6.24 -15.84
CA ILE A 12 6.17 7.30 -15.11
C ILE A 12 6.25 6.97 -13.61
N LEU A 13 5.15 6.49 -13.03
CA LEU A 13 5.12 6.08 -11.64
C LEU A 13 6.15 4.97 -11.35
N ARG A 14 6.22 3.96 -12.22
CA ARG A 14 7.21 2.88 -12.12
C ARG A 14 8.64 3.40 -12.16
N ALA A 15 8.92 4.30 -13.10
CA ALA A 15 10.21 4.96 -13.21
C ALA A 15 10.54 5.77 -11.94
N ALA A 16 9.60 6.57 -11.46
CA ALA A 16 9.77 7.35 -10.23
C ALA A 16 10.03 6.46 -9.02
N ALA A 17 9.31 5.35 -8.88
CA ALA A 17 9.51 4.39 -7.79
C ALA A 17 10.93 3.79 -7.81
N ARG A 18 11.47 3.45 -8.99
CA ARG A 18 12.86 2.97 -9.13
C ARG A 18 13.87 4.03 -8.73
N VAL A 19 13.66 5.28 -9.16
CA VAL A 19 14.57 6.39 -8.82
C VAL A 19 14.52 6.71 -7.33
N PHE A 20 13.33 6.76 -6.74
CA PHE A 20 13.16 6.98 -5.28
C PHE A 20 13.87 5.90 -4.47
N ARG A 21 13.79 4.64 -4.89
CA ARG A 21 14.48 3.53 -4.22
C ARG A 21 16.00 3.65 -4.32
N ARG A 22 16.52 4.06 -5.47
CA ARG A 22 17.96 4.18 -5.74
C ARG A 22 18.59 5.40 -5.07
N LEU A 23 17.96 6.55 -5.15
CA LEU A 23 18.53 7.84 -4.73
C LEU A 23 17.94 8.38 -3.41
N GLY A 24 16.81 7.84 -2.98
CA GLY A 24 15.97 8.42 -1.93
C GLY A 24 15.11 9.56 -2.47
N LEU A 25 14.01 9.85 -1.77
CA LEU A 25 13.03 10.84 -2.20
C LEU A 25 13.62 12.26 -2.27
N SER A 26 14.44 12.64 -1.28
CA SER A 26 15.01 14.01 -1.17
C SER A 26 15.99 14.31 -2.30
N ALA A 27 16.78 13.33 -2.73
CA ALA A 27 17.78 13.50 -3.80
C ALA A 27 17.21 13.33 -5.21
N THR A 28 15.95 12.91 -5.35
CA THR A 28 15.32 12.70 -6.66
C THR A 28 14.70 13.99 -7.16
N GLY A 29 15.01 14.37 -8.41
CA GLY A 29 14.37 15.45 -9.15
C GLY A 29 13.58 14.96 -10.34
N MET A 30 12.85 15.86 -10.98
CA MET A 30 12.06 15.56 -12.19
C MET A 30 12.93 15.10 -13.37
N ARG A 31 14.20 15.49 -13.40
CA ARG A 31 15.14 15.14 -14.46
C ARG A 31 15.49 13.66 -14.43
N GLU A 32 15.85 13.16 -13.26
CA GLU A 32 16.18 11.74 -13.04
C GLU A 32 14.97 10.85 -13.33
N ILE A 33 13.76 11.32 -12.99
CA ILE A 33 12.52 10.57 -13.28
C ILE A 33 12.26 10.56 -14.78
N ALA A 34 12.47 11.68 -15.49
CA ALA A 34 12.29 11.76 -16.94
C ALA A 34 13.25 10.81 -17.67
N GLU A 35 14.53 10.80 -17.30
CA GLU A 35 15.54 9.90 -17.86
C GLU A 35 15.15 8.43 -17.63
N GLU A 36 14.74 8.05 -16.42
CA GLU A 36 14.32 6.69 -16.09
C GLU A 36 13.03 6.26 -16.82
N ALA A 37 12.16 7.22 -17.14
CA ALA A 37 10.90 6.99 -17.87
C ALA A 37 11.06 7.02 -19.40
N ASP A 38 12.28 7.23 -19.90
CA ASP A 38 12.56 7.46 -21.32
C ASP A 38 11.70 8.60 -21.89
N LEU A 39 11.72 9.74 -21.18
CA LEU A 39 11.02 10.98 -21.53
C LEU A 39 11.96 12.18 -21.53
N SER A 40 11.65 13.18 -22.35
CA SER A 40 12.20 14.51 -22.15
C SER A 40 11.57 15.15 -20.90
N PRO A 41 12.28 16.04 -20.18
CA PRO A 41 11.69 16.77 -19.05
C PRO A 41 10.39 17.50 -19.40
N GLY A 42 10.30 18.11 -20.60
CA GLY A 42 9.08 18.77 -21.06
C GLY A 42 7.90 17.79 -21.20
N ASN A 43 8.15 16.58 -21.70
CA ASN A 43 7.13 15.55 -21.79
C ASN A 43 6.69 15.05 -20.41
N LEU A 44 7.60 14.95 -19.44
CA LEU A 44 7.24 14.58 -18.07
C LEU A 44 6.34 15.64 -17.43
N TYR A 45 6.66 16.93 -17.60
CA TYR A 45 5.84 18.04 -17.09
C TYR A 45 4.44 18.12 -17.71
N TYR A 46 4.23 17.53 -18.89
CA TYR A 46 2.89 17.38 -19.45
C TYR A 46 1.99 16.44 -18.62
N TYR A 47 2.57 15.45 -17.94
CA TYR A 47 1.83 14.47 -17.14
C TYR A 47 1.77 14.81 -15.64
N PHE A 48 2.82 15.43 -15.11
CA PHE A 48 2.94 15.76 -13.69
C PHE A 48 3.64 17.11 -13.53
N SER A 49 3.03 18.02 -12.79
CA SER A 49 3.57 19.36 -12.55
C SER A 49 4.81 19.37 -11.66
N GLY A 50 5.07 18.29 -10.93
CA GLY A 50 6.23 18.15 -10.05
C GLY A 50 6.27 16.80 -9.35
N LYS A 51 7.35 16.60 -8.61
CA LYS A 51 7.61 15.38 -7.83
C LYS A 51 6.50 15.08 -6.82
N ASP A 52 5.95 16.11 -6.19
CA ASP A 52 4.91 15.96 -5.17
C ASP A 52 3.61 15.41 -5.79
N GLU A 53 3.29 15.78 -7.02
CA GLU A 53 2.13 15.23 -7.73
C GLU A 53 2.35 13.75 -8.11
N ILE A 54 3.57 13.37 -8.47
CA ILE A 54 3.92 11.95 -8.71
C ILE A 54 3.77 11.17 -7.42
N LEU A 55 4.28 11.69 -6.32
CA LEU A 55 4.18 11.07 -5.00
C LEU A 55 2.73 10.93 -4.55
N LEU A 56 1.93 11.99 -4.71
CA LEU A 56 0.50 11.96 -4.42
C LEU A 56 -0.22 10.88 -5.24
N PHE A 57 0.01 10.85 -6.54
CA PHE A 57 -0.58 9.86 -7.44
C PHE A 57 -0.22 8.42 -7.03
N CYS A 58 1.05 8.20 -6.62
CA CYS A 58 1.51 6.92 -6.09
C CYS A 58 0.71 6.51 -4.85
N GLN A 59 0.60 7.40 -3.87
CA GLN A 59 -0.08 7.12 -2.60
C GLN A 59 -1.58 6.89 -2.80
N GLU A 60 -2.23 7.71 -3.61
CA GLU A 60 -3.67 7.56 -3.89
C GLU A 60 -3.97 6.21 -4.54
N ARG A 61 -3.17 5.82 -5.53
CA ARG A 61 -3.34 4.55 -6.22
C ARG A 61 -3.13 3.35 -5.29
N THR A 62 -2.11 3.40 -4.44
CA THR A 62 -1.87 2.37 -3.43
C THR A 62 -3.09 2.22 -2.51
N LEU A 63 -3.60 3.34 -2.00
CA LEU A 63 -4.76 3.33 -1.10
C LEU A 63 -6.04 2.86 -1.81
N GLU A 64 -6.24 3.22 -3.07
CA GLU A 64 -7.37 2.73 -3.87
C GLU A 64 -7.33 1.20 -4.02
N ARG A 65 -6.17 0.62 -4.30
CA ARG A 65 -6.00 -0.85 -4.34
C ARG A 65 -6.28 -1.50 -2.99
N LEU A 66 -5.76 -0.91 -1.92
CA LEU A 66 -6.00 -1.41 -0.57
C LEU A 66 -7.48 -1.36 -0.18
N LEU A 67 -8.16 -0.27 -0.46
CA LEU A 67 -9.60 -0.14 -0.22
C LEU A 67 -10.40 -1.14 -1.06
N ALA A 68 -10.05 -1.32 -2.33
CA ALA A 68 -10.68 -2.32 -3.20
C ALA A 68 -10.53 -3.73 -2.63
N SER A 69 -9.34 -4.10 -2.11
CA SER A 69 -9.11 -5.43 -1.51
C SER A 69 -9.99 -5.68 -0.28
N VAL A 70 -10.27 -4.65 0.51
CA VAL A 70 -11.21 -4.79 1.65
C VAL A 70 -12.65 -4.96 1.17
N GLU A 71 -13.07 -4.23 0.16
CA GLU A 71 -14.42 -4.34 -0.38
C GLU A 71 -14.65 -5.73 -1.02
N GLU A 72 -13.67 -6.24 -1.76
CA GLU A 72 -13.69 -7.62 -2.26
C GLU A 72 -13.81 -8.64 -1.12
N ALA A 73 -13.03 -8.45 -0.05
CA ALA A 73 -13.10 -9.33 1.12
C ALA A 73 -14.46 -9.25 1.85
N ARG A 74 -15.10 -8.08 1.89
CA ARG A 74 -16.43 -7.91 2.51
C ARG A 74 -17.52 -8.66 1.77
N THR A 75 -17.42 -8.72 0.46
CA THR A 75 -18.41 -9.38 -0.42
C THR A 75 -18.09 -10.86 -0.65
N ALA A 76 -16.85 -11.30 -0.36
CA ALA A 76 -16.44 -12.69 -0.54
C ALA A 76 -17.13 -13.64 0.46
N SER A 77 -17.47 -14.81 -0.03
CA SER A 77 -17.86 -15.92 0.83
C SER A 77 -16.65 -16.50 1.57
N GLY A 78 -16.85 -16.96 2.81
CA GLY A 78 -15.77 -17.59 3.59
C GLY A 78 -15.74 -17.14 5.06
N SER A 79 -14.77 -17.68 5.80
CA SER A 79 -14.56 -17.34 7.21
C SER A 79 -13.99 -15.92 7.38
N CYS A 80 -14.24 -15.28 8.53
CA CYS A 80 -13.65 -13.99 8.84
C CYS A 80 -12.12 -14.03 8.80
N SER A 81 -11.51 -15.13 9.24
CA SER A 81 -10.07 -15.34 9.16
C SER A 81 -9.54 -15.41 7.72
N GLY A 82 -10.25 -16.09 6.82
CA GLY A 82 -9.91 -16.16 5.40
C GLY A 82 -9.97 -14.79 4.71
N ARG A 83 -11.05 -14.04 4.96
CA ARG A 83 -11.24 -12.69 4.42
C ARG A 83 -10.17 -11.71 4.93
N LEU A 84 -9.91 -11.70 6.23
CA LEU A 84 -8.88 -10.83 6.81
C LEU A 84 -7.48 -11.20 6.31
N ARG A 85 -7.19 -12.51 6.18
CA ARG A 85 -5.91 -12.98 5.61
C ARG A 85 -5.73 -12.49 4.16
N ALA A 86 -6.75 -12.55 3.33
CA ALA A 86 -6.69 -12.05 1.96
C ALA A 86 -6.35 -10.55 1.92
N VAL A 87 -6.97 -9.73 2.78
CA VAL A 87 -6.68 -8.29 2.88
C VAL A 87 -5.24 -8.05 3.34
N MET A 88 -4.76 -8.74 4.36
CA MET A 88 -3.38 -8.57 4.85
C MET A 88 -2.35 -9.02 3.80
N SER A 89 -2.61 -10.14 3.10
CA SER A 89 -1.76 -10.62 2.02
C SER A 89 -1.72 -9.63 0.84
N ALA A 90 -2.87 -9.08 0.44
CA ALA A 90 -2.93 -8.04 -0.59
C ALA A 90 -2.16 -6.77 -0.16
N HIS A 91 -2.23 -6.39 1.12
CA HIS A 91 -1.49 -5.24 1.64
C HIS A 91 0.02 -5.49 1.58
N VAL A 92 0.51 -6.65 2.01
CA VAL A 92 1.95 -7.00 1.91
C VAL A 92 2.40 -6.95 0.45
N ARG A 93 1.66 -7.56 -0.47
CA ARG A 93 1.98 -7.51 -1.90
C ARG A 93 2.05 -6.07 -2.41
N CYS A 94 1.12 -5.22 -2.02
CA CYS A 94 1.10 -3.82 -2.40
C CYS A 94 2.32 -3.06 -1.85
N MET A 95 2.73 -3.33 -0.60
CA MET A 95 3.90 -2.70 0.02
C MET A 95 5.23 -3.15 -0.60
N LEU A 96 5.30 -4.38 -1.10
CA LEU A 96 6.51 -4.99 -1.65
C LEU A 96 6.55 -5.00 -3.18
N ASP A 97 5.45 -4.58 -3.83
CA ASP A 97 5.40 -4.43 -5.28
C ASP A 97 6.46 -3.40 -5.74
N GLU A 98 7.30 -3.82 -6.68
CA GLU A 98 8.32 -2.94 -7.26
C GLU A 98 7.73 -1.73 -7.97
N LEU A 99 6.47 -1.85 -8.39
CA LEU A 99 5.82 -0.91 -9.29
C LEU A 99 5.23 0.32 -8.60
N GLU A 100 4.82 0.21 -7.34
CA GLU A 100 4.00 1.24 -6.69
C GLU A 100 4.68 1.95 -5.51
N GLY A 101 5.97 1.67 -5.32
CA GLY A 101 6.79 2.48 -4.42
C GLY A 101 6.38 2.43 -2.96
N ALA A 102 6.66 1.32 -2.29
CA ALA A 102 6.54 1.20 -0.84
C ALA A 102 7.14 2.41 -0.08
N THR A 103 8.18 3.02 -0.65
CA THR A 103 8.82 4.24 -0.13
C THR A 103 7.89 5.44 -0.15
N ALA A 104 7.11 5.61 -1.22
CA ALA A 104 6.21 6.75 -1.34
C ALA A 104 5.05 6.71 -0.33
N HIS A 105 4.56 5.51 0.01
CA HIS A 105 3.47 5.36 0.98
C HIS A 105 3.88 5.73 2.41
N LEU A 106 5.15 5.59 2.75
CA LEU A 106 5.66 5.88 4.10
C LEU A 106 6.01 7.36 4.33
N GLU A 107 6.06 8.17 3.27
CA GLU A 107 6.55 9.55 3.33
C GLU A 107 5.45 10.60 3.10
N VAL A 108 4.27 10.39 3.73
CA VAL A 108 3.13 11.34 3.65
C VAL A 108 3.51 12.74 4.15
N GLU A 109 4.39 12.82 5.14
CA GLU A 109 4.85 14.08 5.75
C GLU A 109 5.60 14.98 4.77
N VAL A 110 6.15 14.43 3.70
CA VAL A 110 6.87 15.19 2.66
C VAL A 110 5.91 15.91 1.71
N LEU A 111 4.65 15.45 1.62
CA LEU A 111 3.65 16.11 0.78
C LEU A 111 3.27 17.49 1.33
N PRO A 112 3.04 18.49 0.47
CA PRO A 112 2.42 19.74 0.84
C PRO A 112 1.12 19.53 1.63
N GLU A 113 0.83 20.38 2.61
CA GLU A 113 -0.33 20.24 3.50
C GLU A 113 -1.65 20.09 2.73
N ALA A 114 -1.82 20.86 1.65
CA ALA A 114 -3.01 20.81 0.79
C ALA A 114 -3.23 19.43 0.14
N MET A 115 -2.15 18.70 -0.16
CA MET A 115 -2.20 17.35 -0.76
C MET A 115 -2.33 16.27 0.31
N ARG A 116 -1.79 16.51 1.50
CA ARG A 116 -1.71 15.53 2.61
C ARG A 116 -3.07 15.13 3.15
N LYS A 117 -4.00 16.09 3.26
CA LYS A 117 -5.33 15.88 3.86
C LYS A 117 -6.09 14.72 3.19
N GLY A 118 -6.18 14.72 1.85
CA GLY A 118 -6.89 13.66 1.12
C GLY A 118 -6.26 12.28 1.30
N VAL A 119 -4.93 12.21 1.37
CA VAL A 119 -4.21 10.95 1.62
C VAL A 119 -4.51 10.44 3.04
N ILE A 120 -4.47 11.30 4.05
CA ILE A 120 -4.80 10.94 5.44
C ILE A 120 -6.23 10.42 5.53
N GLU A 121 -7.20 11.10 4.92
CA GLU A 121 -8.60 10.68 4.90
C GLU A 121 -8.78 9.27 4.29
N LYS A 122 -8.08 8.97 3.18
CA LYS A 122 -8.09 7.63 2.56
C LYS A 122 -7.42 6.58 3.45
N ARG A 123 -6.31 6.92 4.13
CA ARG A 123 -5.63 6.02 5.09
C ARG A 123 -6.54 5.68 6.26
N ASP A 124 -7.21 6.69 6.82
CA ASP A 124 -8.17 6.49 7.90
C ASP A 124 -9.38 5.66 7.46
N ALA A 125 -9.83 5.85 6.22
CA ALA A 125 -10.90 5.03 5.65
C ALA A 125 -10.47 3.56 5.53
N TYR A 126 -9.24 3.31 5.07
CA TYR A 126 -8.69 1.96 4.99
C TYR A 126 -8.55 1.31 6.38
N GLU A 127 -7.99 2.03 7.36
CA GLU A 127 -7.88 1.54 8.75
C GLU A 127 -9.26 1.17 9.30
N ARG A 128 -10.26 2.06 9.17
CA ARG A 128 -11.63 1.79 9.61
C ARG A 128 -12.24 0.57 8.92
N ALA A 129 -11.98 0.37 7.63
CA ALA A 129 -12.51 -0.75 6.88
C ALA A 129 -11.90 -2.09 7.35
N VAL A 130 -10.59 -2.14 7.56
CA VAL A 130 -9.92 -3.34 8.14
C VAL A 130 -10.41 -3.60 9.56
N ARG A 131 -10.53 -2.57 10.39
CA ARG A 131 -11.06 -2.67 11.75
C ARG A 131 -12.49 -3.23 11.77
N GLY A 132 -13.31 -2.88 10.78
CA GLY A 132 -14.64 -3.46 10.62
C GLY A 132 -14.62 -4.97 10.41
N LEU A 133 -13.67 -5.50 9.62
CA LEU A 133 -13.50 -6.95 9.45
C LEU A 133 -13.06 -7.64 10.75
N VAL A 134 -12.18 -7.02 11.52
CA VAL A 134 -11.74 -7.54 12.83
C VAL A 134 -12.92 -7.55 13.80
N ALA A 135 -13.69 -6.45 13.89
CA ALA A 135 -14.85 -6.34 14.76
C ALA A 135 -15.92 -7.38 14.41
N GLU A 136 -16.23 -7.55 13.13
CA GLU A 136 -17.15 -8.60 12.66
C GLU A 136 -16.72 -9.99 13.12
N GLY A 137 -15.41 -10.32 12.99
CA GLY A 137 -14.89 -11.61 13.42
C GLY A 137 -14.99 -11.84 14.93
N ILE A 138 -14.85 -10.78 15.75
CA ILE A 138 -15.03 -10.83 17.21
C ILE A 138 -16.52 -11.04 17.54
N GLU A 139 -17.41 -10.29 16.93
CA GLU A 139 -18.87 -10.41 17.13
C GLU A 139 -19.40 -11.80 16.77
N ARG A 140 -18.84 -12.42 15.74
CA ARG A 140 -19.19 -13.79 15.32
C ARG A 140 -18.54 -14.90 16.14
N GLY A 141 -17.60 -14.55 17.03
CA GLY A 141 -16.83 -15.52 17.81
C GLY A 141 -15.72 -16.23 17.02
N ASP A 142 -15.45 -15.81 15.79
CA ASP A 142 -14.35 -16.33 14.96
C ASP A 142 -12.99 -15.84 15.48
N PHE A 143 -12.97 -14.68 16.18
CA PHE A 143 -11.80 -14.09 16.81
C PHE A 143 -11.99 -13.94 18.31
N ALA A 144 -10.88 -14.01 19.04
CA ALA A 144 -10.84 -13.78 20.47
C ALA A 144 -11.26 -12.35 20.82
N GLN A 145 -11.85 -12.17 22.03
CA GLN A 145 -12.21 -10.85 22.54
C GLN A 145 -10.97 -9.98 22.74
N THR A 146 -10.91 -8.87 22.03
CA THR A 146 -9.80 -7.91 22.05
C THR A 146 -10.29 -6.53 21.61
N ASP A 147 -9.43 -5.51 21.72
CA ASP A 147 -9.69 -4.19 21.15
C ASP A 147 -9.43 -4.20 19.63
N PRO A 148 -10.47 -4.09 18.77
CA PRO A 148 -10.32 -4.12 17.33
C PRO A 148 -9.41 -3.01 16.80
N ALA A 149 -9.41 -1.82 17.43
CA ALA A 149 -8.61 -0.69 16.98
C ALA A 149 -7.12 -0.93 17.25
N LEU A 150 -6.78 -1.45 18.45
CA LEU A 150 -5.41 -1.75 18.83
C LEU A 150 -4.82 -2.84 17.91
N VAL A 151 -5.57 -3.94 17.73
CA VAL A 151 -5.14 -5.05 16.89
C VAL A 151 -4.96 -4.64 15.44
N THR A 152 -5.91 -3.89 14.89
CA THR A 152 -5.79 -3.39 13.51
C THR A 152 -4.53 -2.57 13.33
N ARG A 153 -4.23 -1.63 14.23
CA ARG A 153 -3.02 -0.82 14.17
C ARG A 153 -1.74 -1.64 14.28
N ALA A 154 -1.74 -2.67 15.14
CA ALA A 154 -0.60 -3.58 15.26
C ALA A 154 -0.37 -4.37 13.97
N MET A 155 -1.43 -4.90 13.36
CA MET A 155 -1.36 -5.63 12.08
C MET A 155 -0.86 -4.72 10.95
N LEU A 156 -1.45 -3.54 10.80
CA LEU A 156 -1.05 -2.58 9.77
C LEU A 156 0.39 -2.10 9.97
N GLY A 157 0.80 -1.88 11.23
CA GLY A 157 2.19 -1.55 11.56
C GLY A 157 3.17 -2.64 11.14
N ALA A 158 2.85 -3.92 11.43
CA ALA A 158 3.68 -5.04 11.03
C ALA A 158 3.80 -5.18 9.50
N VAL A 159 2.69 -5.01 8.78
CA VAL A 159 2.69 -5.07 7.31
C VAL A 159 3.45 -3.89 6.71
N ASN A 160 3.21 -2.66 7.17
CA ASN A 160 3.93 -1.48 6.68
C ASN A 160 5.45 -1.59 6.90
N TRP A 161 5.87 -2.21 8.00
CA TRP A 161 7.29 -2.39 8.32
C TRP A 161 8.02 -3.29 7.32
N THR A 162 7.31 -4.14 6.55
CA THR A 162 7.90 -5.01 5.52
C THR A 162 8.70 -4.22 4.49
N ALA A 163 8.25 -3.03 4.12
CA ALA A 163 8.93 -2.15 3.16
C ALA A 163 10.35 -1.73 3.62
N ARG A 164 10.64 -1.77 4.93
CA ARG A 164 11.93 -1.37 5.48
C ARG A 164 12.99 -2.46 5.40
N TRP A 165 12.60 -3.71 5.53
CA TRP A 165 13.55 -4.83 5.58
C TRP A 165 13.53 -5.73 4.34
N TYR A 166 12.49 -5.66 3.52
CA TYR A 166 12.43 -6.46 2.30
C TYR A 166 13.58 -6.11 1.34
N ARG A 167 14.13 -7.16 0.73
CA ARG A 167 15.14 -7.07 -0.32
C ARG A 167 14.73 -7.98 -1.46
N PRO A 168 14.59 -7.47 -2.71
CA PRO A 168 14.20 -8.29 -3.88
C PRO A 168 15.12 -9.49 -4.12
N GLU A 169 16.41 -9.34 -3.81
CA GLU A 169 17.42 -10.39 -3.96
C GLU A 169 17.48 -11.32 -2.74
N GLY A 170 16.60 -11.12 -1.77
CA GLY A 170 16.53 -11.93 -0.57
C GLY A 170 16.03 -13.35 -0.84
N PRO A 171 16.10 -14.25 0.17
CA PRO A 171 15.77 -15.66 -0.01
C PRO A 171 14.28 -15.96 -0.14
N ARG A 172 13.40 -14.97 0.08
CA ARG A 172 11.95 -15.15 0.05
C ARG A 172 11.32 -14.24 -0.99
N SER A 173 10.40 -14.82 -1.76
CA SER A 173 9.55 -14.07 -2.68
C SER A 173 8.52 -13.20 -1.94
N VAL A 174 7.96 -12.23 -2.66
CA VAL A 174 6.84 -11.40 -2.16
C VAL A 174 5.67 -12.27 -1.72
N ASP A 175 5.33 -13.30 -2.50
CA ASP A 175 4.23 -14.20 -2.20
C ASP A 175 4.45 -15.01 -0.92
N GLU A 176 5.66 -15.57 -0.72
CA GLU A 176 6.00 -16.29 0.51
C GLU A 176 5.91 -15.39 1.75
N ILE A 177 6.35 -14.14 1.65
CA ILE A 177 6.26 -13.17 2.74
C ILE A 177 4.79 -12.81 2.99
N ALA A 178 4.03 -12.51 1.94
CA ALA A 178 2.63 -12.13 2.05
C ALA A 178 1.80 -13.24 2.71
N ASP A 179 1.97 -14.48 2.28
CA ASP A 179 1.23 -15.61 2.81
C ASP A 179 1.64 -15.95 4.24
N SER A 180 2.94 -15.97 4.53
CA SER A 180 3.44 -16.28 5.88
C SER A 180 3.06 -15.21 6.90
N LEU A 181 3.24 -13.92 6.56
CA LEU A 181 2.97 -12.83 7.48
C LEU A 181 1.46 -12.66 7.73
N SER A 182 0.64 -12.73 6.67
CA SER A 182 -0.81 -12.64 6.82
C SER A 182 -1.37 -13.80 7.65
N ASP A 183 -0.86 -15.02 7.43
CA ASP A 183 -1.25 -16.18 8.23
C ASP A 183 -0.87 -16.00 9.70
N TYR A 184 0.37 -15.57 9.97
CA TYR A 184 0.84 -15.32 11.34
C TYR A 184 -0.01 -14.28 12.08
N LEU A 185 -0.29 -13.15 11.43
CA LEU A 185 -1.07 -12.06 12.02
C LEU A 185 -2.51 -12.49 12.33
N VAL A 186 -3.15 -13.21 11.42
CA VAL A 186 -4.54 -13.64 11.60
C VAL A 186 -4.65 -14.77 12.62
N ARG A 187 -3.68 -15.71 12.67
CA ARG A 187 -3.66 -16.76 13.69
C ARG A 187 -3.65 -16.21 15.12
N GLY A 188 -2.99 -15.07 15.34
CA GLY A 188 -2.98 -14.41 16.65
C GLY A 188 -4.35 -13.94 17.15
N LEU A 189 -5.36 -13.90 16.26
CA LEU A 189 -6.73 -13.55 16.60
C LEU A 189 -7.62 -14.75 16.91
N ILE A 190 -7.23 -15.96 16.48
CA ILE A 190 -8.06 -17.16 16.64
C ILE A 190 -8.06 -17.55 18.13
N PRO A 191 -9.24 -17.83 18.74
CA PRO A 191 -9.32 -18.26 20.12
C PRO A 191 -8.47 -19.52 20.36
N THR A 192 -7.61 -19.49 21.36
CA THR A 192 -6.96 -20.70 21.89
C THR A 192 -8.01 -21.55 22.63
N LYS A 193 -8.14 -22.81 22.21
CA LYS A 193 -9.00 -23.78 22.92
C LYS A 193 -8.46 -24.08 24.30
#